data_ec4ec5b43dfd8b0780e759f9030502a1
#
_entry.id   ec4ec5b43dfd8b0780e759f9030502a1
#
_cell.length_a   1.000
_cell.length_b   1.000
_cell.length_c   1.000
_cell.angle_alpha   90.00
_cell.angle_beta   90.00
_cell.angle_gamma   90.00
#
_symmetry.space_group_name_H-M   'P 1'
#
loop_
_entity.id
_entity.type
_entity.pdbx_description
1 polymer ?
#
loop_
_entity_poly.entity_id
_entity_poly.type
_entity_poly.pdbx_seq_one_letter_code
_entity_poly.pdbx_strand_id
1 'polypeptide(L)'
;MLHASHHRLYRCGHAGSPVTALFALFLLANSAPAATYYVDCASGSDTASGASQSAAWKSLEKISAATFAPGDSILLRRGSRCAGSLVPKGSGEDGRPIRIGAYGEGLLPVIEAGAAEAAVKLLNQQYWEIENLETTGGNPYGVFISATPGSHLLRHFVLRNLVVHDVGGTPKQKASGLVVIAAAKGITLEDILVDGVTAYRTSQWAGIYVSGSDTRARNIVVRNSIVHDVDGDGIVLFAAENGRIEKSAAWRTGLQERETIGTPNGIWTWTCRNCIVENTEGFWIDSPGVDGGVYDIDWGNDDNTVQFNYAHDAQGYCAAIFGAGKRATTNAVLRYNVCVNNARSPKLARRQGDLFTATWDGGSLDGVLIEHNTVIWNPPIDGPALQMSNTEFSGTRPNIVSDNLLVSYVPSLVRSAPPVKFERNLYWRPGRQAAKWSYGNREFTAFDQWTEISPADGFANPGLDWLLSPLKTLAGFGAVSSPAPPSTGRRAPAGVPYGSGKWTLLLFAGKAEPEARSQLVFVQTALAQYHDCGLDAAVIHEGVPNLPYDWNFGAVRSAERAATSGAGFGKVPALLLVSPAGEVVRQWDGFARSADLGLTLKHYLGPAHGNASLDLDVSRPGVAARYPN
;
A
#
# COMPACT_ATOMS: atom_id res chain seq x y z
N MET A 1 -17.53 70.87 15.25
CA MET A 1 -18.40 71.36 16.33
C MET A 1 -18.30 70.23 17.40
N LEU A 2 -17.40 70.33 18.34
CA LEU A 2 -17.41 71.06 19.60
C LEU A 2 -18.60 70.72 20.49
N HIS A 3 -18.37 69.96 21.52
CA HIS A 3 -18.51 70.23 22.95
C HIS A 3 -18.42 68.87 23.73
N ALA A 4 -17.47 68.58 24.54
CA ALA A 4 -16.94 69.10 25.80
C ALA A 4 -17.84 68.85 27.02
N SER A 5 -17.24 68.04 27.94
CA SER A 5 -17.20 68.11 29.39
C SER A 5 -18.47 67.82 30.24
N HIS A 6 -18.39 66.91 31.22
CA HIS A 6 -18.08 67.31 32.60
C HIS A 6 -17.88 66.10 33.56
N HIS A 7 -16.84 66.24 34.36
CA HIS A 7 -16.53 65.44 35.56
C HIS A 7 -17.61 65.44 36.62
N ARG A 8 -17.80 64.34 37.34
CA ARG A 8 -18.07 64.38 38.77
C ARG A 8 -17.42 63.19 39.49
N LEU A 9 -16.49 63.53 40.37
CA LEU A 9 -15.95 62.74 41.43
C LEU A 9 -16.98 62.58 42.56
N TYR A 10 -17.16 61.35 43.05
CA TYR A 10 -17.61 61.16 44.46
C TYR A 10 -16.74 60.10 45.13
N ARG A 11 -16.18 60.49 46.25
CA ARG A 11 -15.41 59.67 47.18
C ARG A 11 -16.34 59.06 48.25
N CYS A 12 -15.83 57.95 48.79
CA CYS A 12 -16.01 57.44 50.16
C CYS A 12 -16.91 56.21 50.34
N GLY A 13 -16.31 55.22 50.92
CA GLY A 13 -17.00 54.14 51.66
C GLY A 13 -16.17 52.87 51.76
N HIS A 14 -15.24 52.80 52.72
CA HIS A 14 -14.60 51.54 53.13
C HIS A 14 -15.62 50.62 53.79
N ALA A 15 -15.82 49.42 53.21
CA ALA A 15 -16.36 48.28 53.94
C ALA A 15 -15.52 47.06 53.58
N GLY A 16 -14.71 46.58 54.47
CA GLY A 16 -13.91 45.39 54.32
C GLY A 16 -14.81 44.16 54.27
N SER A 17 -14.66 43.38 53.20
CA SER A 17 -15.15 42.00 53.13
C SER A 17 -13.96 41.04 53.09
N PRO A 18 -14.02 39.92 53.79
CA PRO A 18 -12.89 38.99 53.87
C PRO A 18 -12.68 38.33 52.51
N VAL A 19 -11.48 38.45 51.99
CA VAL A 19 -11.00 37.69 50.82
C VAL A 19 -10.89 36.23 51.23
N THR A 20 -11.88 35.45 50.85
CA THR A 20 -11.79 33.98 50.94
C THR A 20 -10.85 33.55 49.82
N ALA A 21 -9.60 33.31 50.15
CA ALA A 21 -8.63 32.71 49.24
C ALA A 21 -9.09 31.28 48.91
N LEU A 22 -9.70 31.09 47.75
CA LEU A 22 -9.95 29.76 47.18
C LEU A 22 -8.60 29.18 46.80
N PHE A 23 -7.99 28.36 47.66
CA PHE A 23 -6.89 27.50 47.28
C PHE A 23 -7.43 26.48 46.25
N ALA A 24 -7.22 26.74 44.96
CA ALA A 24 -7.37 25.73 43.95
C ALA A 24 -6.29 24.66 44.21
N LEU A 25 -6.73 23.57 44.87
CA LEU A 25 -5.92 22.37 45.01
C LEU A 25 -5.75 21.79 43.60
N PHE A 26 -4.67 22.15 42.91
CA PHE A 26 -4.19 21.40 41.74
C PHE A 26 -3.84 20.01 42.28
N LEU A 27 -4.74 19.06 42.15
CA LEU A 27 -4.43 17.65 42.21
C LEU A 27 -3.47 17.37 41.06
N LEU A 28 -2.17 17.45 41.35
CA LEU A 28 -1.15 16.81 40.53
C LEU A 28 -1.52 15.33 40.54
N ALA A 29 -2.20 14.89 39.49
CA ALA A 29 -2.36 13.47 39.22
C ALA A 29 -0.92 12.92 39.12
N ASN A 30 -0.43 12.32 40.20
CA ASN A 30 0.79 11.53 40.17
C ASN A 30 0.53 10.35 39.25
N SER A 31 0.77 10.53 37.95
CA SER A 31 0.79 9.41 37.04
C SER A 31 1.91 8.47 37.50
N ALA A 32 1.58 7.23 37.78
CA ALA A 32 2.55 6.22 38.11
C ALA A 32 3.65 6.21 37.01
N PRO A 33 4.92 6.06 37.37
CA PRO A 33 5.99 5.96 36.38
C PRO A 33 5.72 4.77 35.46
N ALA A 34 5.96 4.94 34.19
CA ALA A 34 5.81 3.89 33.18
C ALA A 34 6.70 2.69 33.52
N ALA A 35 6.14 1.50 33.50
CA ALA A 35 6.85 0.26 33.76
C ALA A 35 7.27 -0.45 32.45
N THR A 36 8.38 -1.17 32.52
CA THR A 36 8.79 -2.06 31.43
C THR A 36 8.76 -3.50 31.92
N TYR A 37 8.05 -4.33 31.17
CA TYR A 37 7.91 -5.77 31.42
C TYR A 37 8.65 -6.55 30.35
N TYR A 38 9.51 -7.45 30.78
CA TYR A 38 10.31 -8.32 29.91
C TYR A 38 9.72 -9.71 29.84
N VAL A 39 9.71 -10.29 28.64
CA VAL A 39 9.17 -11.62 28.38
C VAL A 39 10.19 -12.45 27.59
N ASP A 40 10.53 -13.60 28.11
CA ASP A 40 11.40 -14.59 27.45
C ASP A 40 10.72 -15.95 27.46
N CYS A 41 10.09 -16.32 26.37
CA CYS A 41 9.32 -17.56 26.26
C CYS A 41 10.20 -18.82 26.32
N ALA A 42 11.50 -18.68 26.12
CA ALA A 42 12.44 -19.81 26.21
C ALA A 42 12.90 -20.06 27.66
N SER A 43 13.34 -19.00 28.36
CA SER A 43 14.03 -19.13 29.64
C SER A 43 13.42 -18.31 30.79
N GLY A 44 12.32 -17.58 30.57
CA GLY A 44 11.62 -16.82 31.60
C GLY A 44 10.87 -17.67 32.62
N SER A 45 10.27 -17.01 33.61
CA SER A 45 9.43 -17.63 34.65
C SER A 45 8.23 -16.75 34.99
N ASP A 46 7.02 -17.30 35.00
CA ASP A 46 5.81 -16.55 35.34
C ASP A 46 5.68 -16.24 36.84
N THR A 47 6.56 -16.78 37.67
CA THR A 47 6.73 -16.40 39.07
C THR A 47 7.69 -15.23 39.24
N ALA A 48 8.42 -14.86 38.22
CA ALA A 48 9.32 -13.69 38.22
C ALA A 48 8.52 -12.38 38.15
N SER A 49 9.19 -11.25 38.48
CA SER A 49 8.53 -9.93 38.50
C SER A 49 8.26 -9.36 37.09
N GLY A 50 8.97 -9.80 36.07
CA GLY A 50 8.95 -9.21 34.73
C GLY A 50 9.74 -7.89 34.62
N ALA A 51 10.22 -7.31 35.72
CA ALA A 51 10.76 -5.95 35.75
C ALA A 51 12.20 -5.82 35.22
N SER A 52 12.86 -6.92 34.86
CA SER A 52 14.19 -6.91 34.25
C SER A 52 14.34 -8.09 33.29
N GLN A 53 15.34 -8.02 32.43
CA GLN A 53 15.65 -9.10 31.49
C GLN A 53 16.00 -10.43 32.19
N SER A 54 16.66 -10.36 33.36
CA SER A 54 16.99 -11.54 34.16
C SER A 54 15.82 -12.10 34.97
N ALA A 55 14.74 -11.33 35.13
CA ALA A 55 13.53 -11.72 35.81
C ALA A 55 12.30 -11.69 34.86
N ALA A 56 12.52 -12.04 33.60
CA ALA A 56 11.51 -12.01 32.55
C ALA A 56 10.38 -13.03 32.81
N TRP A 57 9.17 -12.67 32.44
CA TRP A 57 8.03 -13.61 32.36
C TRP A 57 8.24 -14.65 31.25
N LYS A 58 7.52 -15.75 31.32
CA LYS A 58 7.65 -16.84 30.37
C LYS A 58 6.53 -16.91 29.35
N SER A 59 5.29 -16.65 29.75
CA SER A 59 4.13 -16.97 28.93
C SER A 59 3.33 -15.76 28.47
N LEU A 60 2.61 -15.90 27.34
CA LEU A 60 1.66 -14.91 26.86
C LEU A 60 0.41 -14.83 27.77
N GLU A 61 0.07 -15.93 28.45
CA GLU A 61 -1.00 -15.99 29.44
C GLU A 61 -0.72 -15.05 30.61
N LYS A 62 0.54 -14.96 31.05
CA LYS A 62 0.96 -14.04 32.11
C LYS A 62 0.73 -12.58 31.70
N ILE A 63 1.07 -12.22 30.45
CA ILE A 63 0.81 -10.91 29.89
C ILE A 63 -0.71 -10.65 29.81
N SER A 64 -1.46 -11.61 29.28
CA SER A 64 -2.91 -11.50 29.07
C SER A 64 -3.70 -11.42 30.38
N ALA A 65 -3.14 -11.90 31.49
CA ALA A 65 -3.70 -11.76 32.83
C ALA A 65 -3.46 -10.38 33.44
N ALA A 66 -2.40 -9.68 33.02
CA ALA A 66 -2.02 -8.37 33.53
C ALA A 66 -2.85 -7.23 32.90
N THR A 67 -2.96 -6.12 33.63
CA THR A 67 -3.52 -4.86 33.12
C THR A 67 -2.42 -3.80 33.16
N PHE A 68 -2.19 -3.18 32.01
CA PHE A 68 -1.12 -2.20 31.81
C PHE A 68 -1.64 -0.77 31.93
N ALA A 69 -0.79 0.12 32.40
CA ALA A 69 -1.07 1.53 32.58
C ALA A 69 -0.48 2.38 31.43
N PRO A 70 -0.93 3.63 31.24
CA PRO A 70 -0.39 4.52 30.24
C PRO A 70 1.13 4.68 30.33
N GLY A 71 1.82 4.44 29.20
CA GLY A 71 3.26 4.50 29.05
C GLY A 71 4.01 3.19 29.31
N ASP A 72 3.34 2.13 29.79
CA ASP A 72 3.96 0.84 30.01
C ASP A 72 4.48 0.21 28.71
N SER A 73 5.52 -0.61 28.85
CA SER A 73 6.10 -1.34 27.73
C SER A 73 6.19 -2.84 28.04
N ILE A 74 5.84 -3.67 27.07
CA ILE A 74 5.92 -5.12 27.10
C ILE A 74 6.93 -5.54 26.03
N LEU A 75 8.08 -6.04 26.43
CA LEU A 75 9.17 -6.34 25.52
C LEU A 75 9.42 -7.84 25.47
N LEU A 76 9.26 -8.46 24.31
CA LEU A 76 9.55 -9.85 24.04
C LEU A 76 11.01 -10.01 23.61
N ARG A 77 11.68 -11.06 24.10
CA ARG A 77 13.07 -11.32 23.73
C ARG A 77 13.18 -11.73 22.27
N ARG A 78 14.09 -11.06 21.54
CA ARG A 78 14.42 -11.47 20.17
C ARG A 78 14.91 -12.90 20.13
N GLY A 79 14.53 -13.62 19.05
CA GLY A 79 14.81 -15.05 18.87
C GLY A 79 13.94 -15.99 19.70
N SER A 80 13.04 -15.49 20.56
CA SER A 80 12.11 -16.36 21.28
C SER A 80 10.86 -16.68 20.45
N ARG A 81 10.28 -17.85 20.70
CA ARG A 81 9.00 -18.31 20.14
C ARG A 81 8.01 -18.50 21.26
N CYS A 82 6.90 -17.79 21.21
CA CYS A 82 5.89 -17.74 22.25
C CYS A 82 4.62 -18.41 21.74
N ALA A 83 4.24 -19.54 22.30
CA ALA A 83 2.99 -20.22 21.94
C ALA A 83 1.78 -19.52 22.58
N GLY A 84 0.67 -19.47 21.84
CA GLY A 84 -0.60 -18.92 22.32
C GLY A 84 -0.93 -17.55 21.71
N SER A 85 -1.91 -16.87 22.32
CA SER A 85 -2.43 -15.57 21.87
C SER A 85 -2.04 -14.47 22.87
N LEU A 86 -1.60 -13.34 22.36
CA LEU A 86 -1.30 -12.14 23.12
C LEU A 86 -2.54 -11.25 23.20
N VAL A 87 -3.20 -11.21 24.37
CA VAL A 87 -4.45 -10.46 24.63
C VAL A 87 -4.28 -9.56 25.84
N PRO A 88 -3.40 -8.55 25.79
CA PRO A 88 -3.12 -7.68 26.92
C PRO A 88 -4.33 -6.80 27.25
N LYS A 89 -4.38 -6.26 28.49
CA LYS A 89 -5.45 -5.38 28.95
C LYS A 89 -4.92 -4.00 29.34
N GLY A 90 -5.80 -3.01 29.29
CA GLY A 90 -5.48 -1.61 29.60
C GLY A 90 -5.51 -0.74 28.37
N SER A 91 -5.47 0.55 28.59
CA SER A 91 -5.34 1.57 27.53
C SER A 91 -4.28 2.58 27.91
N GLY A 92 -3.54 3.05 26.93
CA GLY A 92 -2.69 4.21 27.09
C GLY A 92 -3.51 5.51 27.09
N GLU A 93 -2.82 6.61 27.04
CA GLU A 93 -3.38 7.95 26.90
C GLU A 93 -2.52 8.81 25.97
N ASP A 94 -2.98 9.97 25.63
CA ASP A 94 -2.26 10.88 24.72
C ASP A 94 -0.85 11.17 25.24
N GLY A 95 0.15 11.00 24.35
CA GLY A 95 1.56 11.10 24.68
C GLY A 95 2.14 9.97 25.54
N ARG A 96 1.32 9.02 26.01
CA ARG A 96 1.73 7.86 26.82
C ARG A 96 1.09 6.56 26.35
N PRO A 97 1.30 6.12 25.12
CA PRO A 97 0.78 4.85 24.62
C PRO A 97 1.38 3.66 25.38
N ILE A 98 0.65 2.56 25.44
CA ILE A 98 1.21 1.27 25.87
C ILE A 98 1.91 0.65 24.67
N ARG A 99 3.11 0.08 24.86
CA ARG A 99 3.92 -0.48 23.78
C ARG A 99 4.11 -1.98 23.95
N ILE A 100 3.98 -2.69 22.83
CA ILE A 100 4.47 -4.06 22.67
C ILE A 100 5.61 -4.01 21.67
N GLY A 101 6.77 -4.57 22.04
CA GLY A 101 7.94 -4.57 21.19
C GLY A 101 8.92 -5.69 21.51
N ALA A 102 10.16 -5.54 21.09
CA ALA A 102 11.21 -6.52 21.27
C ALA A 102 12.42 -5.93 21.98
N TYR A 103 13.18 -6.80 22.67
CA TYR A 103 14.47 -6.45 23.28
C TYR A 103 15.55 -7.48 22.93
N GLY A 104 16.79 -7.11 23.12
CA GLY A 104 17.96 -7.93 22.81
C GLY A 104 18.31 -7.89 21.32
N GLU A 105 19.13 -8.82 20.90
CA GLU A 105 19.60 -8.95 19.52
C GLU A 105 19.09 -10.24 18.89
N GLY A 106 19.05 -10.30 17.55
CA GLY A 106 18.63 -11.47 16.80
C GLY A 106 17.33 -11.28 16.03
N LEU A 107 16.72 -12.39 15.60
CA LEU A 107 15.47 -12.42 14.85
C LEU A 107 14.33 -11.82 15.68
N LEU A 108 13.25 -11.41 14.99
CA LEU A 108 12.03 -10.99 15.66
C LEU A 108 11.53 -12.08 16.62
N PRO A 109 10.96 -11.71 17.78
CA PRO A 109 10.22 -12.68 18.58
C PRO A 109 8.96 -13.11 17.82
N VAL A 110 8.65 -14.38 17.88
CA VAL A 110 7.53 -15.00 17.15
C VAL A 110 6.40 -15.35 18.11
N ILE A 111 5.19 -14.91 17.79
CA ILE A 111 3.95 -15.34 18.46
C ILE A 111 3.32 -16.43 17.61
N GLU A 112 3.22 -17.65 18.14
CA GLU A 112 2.66 -18.82 17.48
C GLU A 112 1.23 -19.06 17.98
N ALA A 113 0.26 -18.45 17.31
CA ALA A 113 -1.13 -18.50 17.75
C ALA A 113 -1.80 -19.89 17.63
N GLY A 114 -1.29 -20.74 16.76
CA GLY A 114 -1.96 -22.01 16.44
C GLY A 114 -3.39 -21.78 15.95
N ALA A 115 -4.37 -22.40 16.63
CA ALA A 115 -5.79 -22.26 16.30
C ALA A 115 -6.53 -21.17 17.10
N ALA A 116 -5.81 -20.33 17.86
CA ALA A 116 -6.43 -19.20 18.57
C ALA A 116 -7.11 -18.23 17.59
N GLU A 117 -8.07 -17.43 18.08
CA GLU A 117 -8.80 -16.47 17.26
C GLU A 117 -7.86 -15.45 16.57
N ALA A 118 -6.83 -15.02 17.29
CA ALA A 118 -5.80 -14.12 16.76
C ALA A 118 -4.47 -14.33 17.47
N ALA A 119 -3.35 -14.03 16.81
CA ALA A 119 -2.05 -14.01 17.48
C ALA A 119 -1.92 -12.82 18.43
N VAL A 120 -2.36 -11.64 18.01
CA VAL A 120 -2.46 -10.45 18.87
C VAL A 120 -3.87 -9.90 18.80
N LYS A 121 -4.50 -9.67 19.95
CA LYS A 121 -5.87 -9.15 20.02
C LYS A 121 -5.98 -8.00 21.00
N LEU A 122 -6.48 -6.86 20.51
CA LEU A 122 -6.90 -5.71 21.33
C LEU A 122 -8.41 -5.51 21.19
N LEU A 123 -9.14 -5.53 22.30
CA LEU A 123 -10.59 -5.35 22.32
C LEU A 123 -10.99 -4.26 23.30
N ASN A 124 -11.72 -3.24 22.84
CA ASN A 124 -12.16 -2.06 23.63
C ASN A 124 -10.99 -1.27 24.23
N GLN A 125 -9.87 -1.21 23.56
CA GLN A 125 -8.65 -0.55 24.03
C GLN A 125 -8.22 0.54 23.06
N GLN A 126 -7.37 1.44 23.52
CA GLN A 126 -6.83 2.54 22.73
C GLN A 126 -5.42 2.92 23.18
N TYR A 127 -4.73 3.72 22.36
CA TYR A 127 -3.36 4.15 22.58
C TYR A 127 -2.39 2.98 22.76
N TRP A 128 -2.32 2.14 21.71
CA TRP A 128 -1.41 1.01 21.63
C TRP A 128 -0.46 1.12 20.44
N GLU A 129 0.81 0.86 20.70
CA GLU A 129 1.85 0.71 19.68
C GLU A 129 2.39 -0.71 19.73
N ILE A 130 2.30 -1.45 18.62
CA ILE A 130 2.76 -2.83 18.47
C ILE A 130 3.85 -2.84 17.41
N GLU A 131 5.06 -3.24 17.78
CA GLU A 131 6.18 -3.13 16.89
C GLU A 131 7.20 -4.27 17.02
N ASN A 132 7.93 -4.52 15.93
CA ASN A 132 9.05 -5.45 15.93
C ASN A 132 8.69 -6.87 16.37
N LEU A 133 7.60 -7.44 15.84
CA LEU A 133 7.12 -8.79 16.11
C LEU A 133 6.87 -9.57 14.82
N GLU A 134 7.04 -10.88 14.89
CA GLU A 134 6.52 -11.84 13.93
C GLU A 134 5.34 -12.59 14.55
N THR A 135 4.28 -12.80 13.79
CA THR A 135 3.12 -13.59 14.22
C THR A 135 2.77 -14.62 13.18
N THR A 136 2.44 -15.82 13.61
CA THR A 136 2.03 -16.93 12.74
C THR A 136 0.84 -17.67 13.31
N GLY A 137 -0.02 -18.16 12.43
CA GLY A 137 -1.26 -18.82 12.82
C GLY A 137 -2.37 -17.81 13.17
N GLY A 138 -3.40 -18.33 13.83
CA GLY A 138 -4.66 -17.62 14.09
C GLY A 138 -5.77 -18.03 13.11
N ASN A 139 -7.02 -17.90 13.56
CA ASN A 139 -8.22 -18.24 12.80
C ASN A 139 -9.42 -17.45 13.36
N PRO A 140 -9.88 -16.37 12.70
CA PRO A 140 -9.53 -15.95 11.35
C PRO A 140 -8.56 -14.75 11.29
N TYR A 141 -7.81 -14.41 12.35
CA TYR A 141 -7.00 -13.19 12.40
C TYR A 141 -5.54 -13.48 12.79
N GLY A 142 -4.63 -12.72 12.18
CA GLY A 142 -3.25 -12.60 12.68
C GLY A 142 -3.17 -11.55 13.78
N VAL A 143 -3.32 -10.27 13.43
CA VAL A 143 -3.48 -9.16 14.38
C VAL A 143 -4.90 -8.63 14.27
N PHE A 144 -5.60 -8.56 15.40
CA PHE A 144 -7.00 -8.12 15.47
C PHE A 144 -7.19 -6.99 16.47
N ILE A 145 -7.63 -5.83 16.00
CA ILE A 145 -7.99 -4.66 16.80
C ILE A 145 -9.44 -4.33 16.54
N SER A 146 -10.27 -4.34 17.59
CA SER A 146 -11.69 -4.09 17.49
C SER A 146 -12.30 -3.63 18.80
N ALA A 147 -13.62 -3.44 18.80
CA ALA A 147 -14.40 -3.14 19.99
C ALA A 147 -15.74 -3.87 19.97
N THR A 148 -16.38 -4.00 21.12
CA THR A 148 -17.80 -4.37 21.19
C THR A 148 -18.68 -3.19 20.77
N PRO A 149 -19.87 -3.43 20.19
CA PRO A 149 -20.79 -2.35 19.83
C PRO A 149 -21.03 -1.38 20.99
N GLY A 150 -21.09 -0.09 20.68
CA GLY A 150 -21.23 0.95 21.71
C GLY A 150 -21.26 2.34 21.07
N SER A 151 -20.97 3.37 21.84
CA SER A 151 -20.83 4.74 21.34
C SER A 151 -19.55 5.34 21.92
N HIS A 152 -18.42 4.97 21.35
CA HIS A 152 -17.10 5.36 21.84
C HIS A 152 -16.19 5.76 20.69
N LEU A 153 -15.24 6.63 21.00
CA LEU A 153 -14.12 6.96 20.16
C LEU A 153 -12.87 6.30 20.75
N LEU A 154 -12.21 5.44 19.97
CA LEU A 154 -10.96 4.80 20.33
C LEU A 154 -9.87 5.31 19.38
N ARG A 155 -8.73 5.68 19.94
CA ARG A 155 -7.66 6.39 19.22
C ARG A 155 -6.31 5.73 19.36
N HIS A 156 -5.45 6.09 18.42
CA HIS A 156 -4.02 5.83 18.41
C HIS A 156 -3.68 4.34 18.40
N PHE A 157 -3.64 3.80 17.22
CA PHE A 157 -3.21 2.43 16.94
C PHE A 157 -2.04 2.45 15.99
N VAL A 158 -0.87 2.04 16.45
CA VAL A 158 0.34 1.99 15.64
C VAL A 158 0.80 0.54 15.51
N LEU A 159 0.80 0.03 14.29
CA LEU A 159 1.40 -1.25 13.92
C LEU A 159 2.66 -0.95 13.11
N ARG A 160 3.83 -1.28 13.64
CA ARG A 160 5.09 -0.95 12.97
C ARG A 160 6.01 -2.16 12.91
N ASN A 161 6.56 -2.39 11.72
CA ASN A 161 7.62 -3.39 11.58
C ASN A 161 7.17 -4.79 12.02
N LEU A 162 6.00 -5.24 11.52
CA LEU A 162 5.44 -6.55 11.81
C LEU A 162 5.61 -7.49 10.62
N VAL A 163 5.78 -8.77 10.93
CA VAL A 163 5.62 -9.86 9.97
C VAL A 163 4.44 -10.71 10.41
N VAL A 164 3.40 -10.80 9.59
CA VAL A 164 2.14 -11.50 9.92
C VAL A 164 1.85 -12.53 8.84
N HIS A 165 1.78 -13.83 9.20
CA HIS A 165 1.63 -14.86 8.17
C HIS A 165 0.94 -16.14 8.65
N ASP A 166 0.55 -16.97 7.67
CA ASP A 166 -0.03 -18.29 7.88
C ASP A 166 -1.34 -18.27 8.71
N VAL A 167 -2.17 -17.24 8.50
CA VAL A 167 -3.51 -17.19 9.11
C VAL A 167 -4.43 -18.15 8.36
N GLY A 168 -4.95 -19.14 9.05
CA GLY A 168 -5.70 -20.25 8.47
C GLY A 168 -7.20 -20.17 8.67
N GLY A 169 -7.85 -21.31 8.38
CA GLY A 169 -9.28 -21.52 8.55
C GLY A 169 -10.09 -21.35 7.30
N THR A 170 -11.37 -21.71 7.37
CA THR A 170 -12.30 -21.52 6.25
C THR A 170 -12.78 -20.08 6.23
N PRO A 171 -12.61 -19.34 5.14
CA PRO A 171 -13.11 -17.98 5.03
C PRO A 171 -14.64 -18.01 5.07
N LYS A 172 -15.23 -17.30 6.02
CA LYS A 172 -16.68 -17.28 6.22
C LYS A 172 -17.30 -15.92 5.98
N GLN A 173 -16.50 -14.88 5.99
CA GLN A 173 -16.99 -13.49 5.91
C GLN A 173 -15.87 -12.53 5.52
N LYS A 174 -16.25 -11.39 4.98
CA LYS A 174 -15.37 -10.22 4.88
C LYS A 174 -14.94 -9.77 6.30
N ALA A 175 -13.91 -8.94 6.39
CA ALA A 175 -13.31 -8.50 7.66
C ALA A 175 -12.59 -9.62 8.45
N SER A 176 -12.02 -10.58 7.74
CA SER A 176 -11.06 -11.55 8.26
C SER A 176 -9.72 -11.38 7.55
N GLY A 177 -8.62 -11.77 8.16
CA GLY A 177 -7.33 -11.63 7.47
C GLY A 177 -6.10 -11.55 8.38
N LEU A 178 -4.99 -11.18 7.77
CA LEU A 178 -3.70 -11.10 8.47
C LEU A 178 -3.66 -9.95 9.46
N VAL A 179 -4.00 -8.74 9.03
CA VAL A 179 -4.11 -7.56 9.90
C VAL A 179 -5.49 -6.95 9.72
N VAL A 180 -6.27 -6.97 10.78
CA VAL A 180 -7.65 -6.47 10.78
C VAL A 180 -7.84 -5.46 11.91
N ILE A 181 -8.14 -4.21 11.54
CA ILE A 181 -8.51 -3.13 12.45
C ILE A 181 -9.93 -2.71 12.06
N ALA A 182 -10.93 -3.18 12.81
CA ALA A 182 -12.32 -3.07 12.40
C ALA A 182 -13.21 -2.50 13.50
N ALA A 183 -13.90 -1.39 13.20
CA ALA A 183 -14.87 -0.80 14.10
C ALA A 183 -16.12 -1.67 14.20
N ALA A 184 -16.62 -1.83 15.42
CA ALA A 184 -17.98 -2.33 15.64
C ALA A 184 -19.01 -1.19 15.50
N LYS A 185 -20.29 -1.55 15.48
CA LYS A 185 -21.39 -0.59 15.38
C LYS A 185 -21.32 0.48 16.48
N GLY A 186 -21.39 1.75 16.08
CA GLY A 186 -21.34 2.92 16.96
C GLY A 186 -19.93 3.28 17.45
N ILE A 187 -18.91 2.53 17.05
CA ILE A 187 -17.51 2.81 17.41
C ILE A 187 -16.85 3.61 16.29
N THR A 188 -16.18 4.68 16.66
CA THR A 188 -15.25 5.38 15.76
C THR A 188 -13.82 5.03 16.12
N LEU A 189 -13.05 4.55 15.17
CA LEU A 189 -11.60 4.37 15.28
C LEU A 189 -10.91 5.57 14.64
N GLU A 190 -9.88 6.11 15.27
CA GLU A 190 -9.16 7.28 14.78
C GLU A 190 -7.66 7.16 15.05
N ASP A 191 -6.86 7.82 14.20
CA ASP A 191 -5.40 7.83 14.32
C ASP A 191 -4.79 6.43 14.24
N ILE A 192 -4.80 5.87 13.02
CA ILE A 192 -4.35 4.50 12.74
C ILE A 192 -3.14 4.57 11.81
N LEU A 193 -2.03 4.00 12.25
CA LEU A 193 -0.82 3.85 11.45
C LEU A 193 -0.45 2.38 11.31
N VAL A 194 -0.38 1.90 10.07
CA VAL A 194 0.19 0.60 9.70
C VAL A 194 1.43 0.89 8.85
N ASP A 195 2.63 0.66 9.39
CA ASP A 195 3.90 1.08 8.80
C ASP A 195 4.91 -0.06 8.77
N GLY A 196 5.38 -0.44 7.58
CA GLY A 196 6.39 -1.49 7.43
C GLY A 196 5.89 -2.88 7.81
N VAL A 197 4.64 -3.20 7.51
CA VAL A 197 4.04 -4.52 7.77
C VAL A 197 4.21 -5.41 6.54
N THR A 198 4.72 -6.62 6.75
CA THR A 198 4.74 -7.69 5.75
C THR A 198 3.68 -8.71 6.14
N ALA A 199 2.64 -8.88 5.31
CA ALA A 199 1.49 -9.75 5.58
C ALA A 199 1.31 -10.74 4.43
N TYR A 200 1.37 -12.06 4.71
CA TYR A 200 1.34 -13.05 3.64
C TYR A 200 0.84 -14.44 4.06
N ARG A 201 0.41 -15.20 3.08
CA ARG A 201 -0.16 -16.56 3.19
C ARG A 201 -1.37 -16.65 4.12
N THR A 202 -2.54 -16.41 3.54
CA THR A 202 -3.80 -16.60 4.25
C THR A 202 -4.89 -17.11 3.32
N SER A 203 -5.71 -18.02 3.85
CA SER A 203 -6.99 -18.41 3.23
C SER A 203 -8.14 -17.48 3.61
N GLN A 204 -7.87 -16.41 4.35
CA GLN A 204 -8.87 -15.44 4.76
C GLN A 204 -9.05 -14.32 3.72
N TRP A 205 -9.99 -13.40 3.99
CA TRP A 205 -10.39 -12.40 3.03
C TRP A 205 -9.31 -11.35 2.70
N ALA A 206 -8.57 -10.82 3.68
CA ALA A 206 -7.68 -9.70 3.40
C ALA A 206 -6.28 -9.85 3.98
N GLY A 207 -5.31 -9.20 3.33
CA GLY A 207 -3.99 -9.00 3.90
C GLY A 207 -4.00 -7.95 4.99
N ILE A 208 -4.35 -6.70 4.64
CA ILE A 208 -4.51 -5.59 5.58
C ILE A 208 -5.89 -4.97 5.36
N TYR A 209 -6.69 -4.94 6.40
CA TYR A 209 -8.04 -4.38 6.40
C TYR A 209 -8.23 -3.39 7.52
N VAL A 210 -8.55 -2.14 7.17
CA VAL A 210 -8.89 -1.11 8.15
C VAL A 210 -10.28 -0.57 7.84
N SER A 211 -11.18 -0.62 8.83
CA SER A 211 -12.57 -0.27 8.59
C SER A 211 -13.24 0.55 9.68
N GLY A 212 -14.10 1.45 9.22
CA GLY A 212 -15.24 1.91 9.99
C GLY A 212 -16.37 0.88 10.02
N SER A 213 -17.54 1.32 10.46
CA SER A 213 -18.80 0.56 10.47
C SER A 213 -19.92 1.48 9.99
N ASP A 214 -20.90 1.78 10.85
CA ASP A 214 -21.91 2.83 10.65
C ASP A 214 -21.32 4.25 10.87
N THR A 215 -20.15 4.33 11.52
CA THR A 215 -19.29 5.53 11.56
C THR A 215 -18.01 5.28 10.78
N ARG A 216 -17.43 6.33 10.20
CA ARG A 216 -16.15 6.19 9.48
C ARG A 216 -14.98 6.11 10.45
N ALA A 217 -14.04 5.21 10.18
CA ALA A 217 -12.71 5.28 10.76
C ALA A 217 -11.95 6.47 10.16
N ARG A 218 -11.11 7.15 10.96
CA ARG A 218 -10.51 8.43 10.54
C ARG A 218 -9.01 8.46 10.67
N ASN A 219 -8.38 9.28 9.80
CA ASN A 219 -6.94 9.55 9.85
C ASN A 219 -6.12 8.26 9.83
N ILE A 220 -6.24 7.54 8.73
CA ILE A 220 -5.63 6.22 8.54
C ILE A 220 -4.45 6.36 7.59
N VAL A 221 -3.31 5.80 7.97
CA VAL A 221 -2.16 5.66 7.08
C VAL A 221 -1.71 4.20 7.05
N VAL A 222 -1.73 3.59 5.86
CA VAL A 222 -1.08 2.32 5.58
C VAL A 222 0.08 2.60 4.65
N ARG A 223 1.31 2.36 5.09
CA ARG A 223 2.48 2.67 4.28
C ARG A 223 3.62 1.68 4.44
N ASN A 224 4.54 1.69 3.47
CA ASN A 224 5.73 0.85 3.48
C ASN A 224 5.40 -0.63 3.74
N SER A 225 4.21 -1.06 3.34
CA SER A 225 3.66 -2.37 3.70
C SER A 225 3.49 -3.26 2.49
N ILE A 226 3.56 -4.55 2.72
CA ILE A 226 3.58 -5.58 1.70
C ILE A 226 2.51 -6.59 1.99
N VAL A 227 1.74 -6.94 0.96
CA VAL A 227 0.76 -8.03 1.05
C VAL A 227 0.93 -8.99 -0.12
N HIS A 228 1.01 -10.29 0.17
CA HIS A 228 1.03 -11.28 -0.90
C HIS A 228 0.51 -12.65 -0.46
N ASP A 229 0.21 -13.50 -1.45
CA ASP A 229 -0.30 -14.86 -1.23
C ASP A 229 -1.57 -14.88 -0.36
N VAL A 230 -2.61 -14.15 -0.82
CA VAL A 230 -3.89 -13.99 -0.12
C VAL A 230 -5.03 -14.54 -0.99
N ASP A 231 -5.90 -15.35 -0.43
CA ASP A 231 -7.05 -15.87 -1.17
C ASP A 231 -8.07 -14.81 -1.57
N GLY A 232 -8.21 -13.75 -0.79
CA GLY A 232 -9.07 -12.60 -1.10
C GLY A 232 -8.28 -11.36 -1.48
N ASP A 233 -8.52 -10.26 -0.81
CA ASP A 233 -8.02 -8.92 -1.14
C ASP A 233 -6.65 -8.59 -0.52
N GLY A 234 -5.92 -7.67 -1.14
CA GLY A 234 -4.64 -7.24 -0.61
C GLY A 234 -4.77 -6.22 0.52
N ILE A 235 -4.88 -4.93 0.21
CA ILE A 235 -4.98 -3.83 1.18
C ILE A 235 -6.29 -3.08 0.96
N VAL A 236 -7.11 -2.99 2.00
CA VAL A 236 -8.47 -2.43 1.90
C VAL A 236 -8.73 -1.38 2.98
N LEU A 237 -9.23 -0.21 2.57
CA LEU A 237 -9.89 0.74 3.46
C LEU A 237 -11.39 0.71 3.22
N PHE A 238 -12.17 0.48 4.26
CA PHE A 238 -13.63 0.44 4.19
C PHE A 238 -14.25 1.44 5.17
N ALA A 239 -15.25 2.18 4.71
CA ALA A 239 -15.93 3.20 5.53
C ALA A 239 -14.92 4.09 6.28
N ALA A 240 -13.93 4.61 5.55
CA ALA A 240 -12.85 5.43 6.07
C ALA A 240 -13.01 6.90 5.68
N GLU A 241 -12.37 7.78 6.42
CA GLU A 241 -12.26 9.20 6.12
C GLU A 241 -10.82 9.68 6.35
N ASN A 242 -10.29 10.47 5.42
CA ASN A 242 -8.89 10.90 5.42
C ASN A 242 -7.92 9.71 5.49
N GLY A 243 -8.16 8.70 4.64
CA GLY A 243 -7.34 7.51 4.54
C GLY A 243 -6.24 7.63 3.50
N ARG A 244 -5.08 7.05 3.76
CA ARG A 244 -3.98 7.02 2.80
C ARG A 244 -3.35 5.63 2.77
N ILE A 245 -3.19 5.09 1.57
CA ILE A 245 -2.34 3.92 1.31
C ILE A 245 -1.19 4.41 0.42
N GLU A 246 0.04 4.28 0.91
CA GLU A 246 1.20 4.80 0.18
C GLU A 246 2.42 3.89 0.27
N LYS A 247 3.32 3.97 -0.72
CA LYS A 247 4.63 3.26 -0.72
C LYS A 247 4.50 1.78 -0.34
N SER A 248 3.44 1.14 -0.81
CA SER A 248 3.09 -0.24 -0.45
C SER A 248 2.96 -1.10 -1.70
N ALA A 249 2.92 -2.41 -1.53
CA ALA A 249 2.72 -3.31 -2.65
C ALA A 249 1.77 -4.47 -2.30
N ALA A 250 1.04 -4.96 -3.32
CA ALA A 250 0.23 -6.16 -3.22
C ALA A 250 0.40 -7.03 -4.47
N TRP A 251 0.62 -8.33 -4.28
CA TRP A 251 0.67 -9.28 -5.38
C TRP A 251 0.19 -10.66 -4.95
N ARG A 252 -0.21 -11.50 -5.96
CA ARG A 252 -0.76 -12.82 -5.70
C ARG A 252 -1.87 -12.77 -4.64
N THR A 253 -2.81 -11.83 -4.85
CA THR A 253 -4.10 -11.79 -4.17
C THR A 253 -5.18 -12.37 -5.06
N GLY A 254 -6.33 -12.74 -4.52
CA GLY A 254 -7.41 -13.35 -5.28
C GLY A 254 -7.18 -14.82 -5.62
N LEU A 255 -6.36 -15.53 -4.85
CA LEU A 255 -5.98 -16.91 -5.12
C LEU A 255 -7.09 -17.95 -4.89
N GLN A 256 -8.26 -17.54 -4.41
CA GLN A 256 -9.41 -18.44 -4.25
C GLN A 256 -9.84 -19.07 -5.58
N GLU A 257 -10.03 -20.37 -5.60
CA GLU A 257 -10.48 -21.10 -6.80
C GLU A 257 -11.91 -20.76 -7.21
N ARG A 258 -12.73 -20.32 -6.28
CA ARG A 258 -14.14 -19.94 -6.45
C ARG A 258 -14.42 -18.67 -5.66
N GLU A 259 -15.38 -17.89 -6.11
CA GLU A 259 -15.89 -16.73 -5.37
C GLU A 259 -16.58 -17.18 -4.08
N THR A 260 -15.83 -17.25 -2.99
CA THR A 260 -16.31 -17.70 -1.68
C THR A 260 -16.49 -16.55 -0.70
N ILE A 261 -15.71 -15.48 -0.83
CA ILE A 261 -15.66 -14.34 0.11
C ILE A 261 -15.69 -12.99 -0.61
N GLY A 262 -16.14 -12.96 -1.84
CA GLY A 262 -16.26 -11.74 -2.64
C GLY A 262 -15.31 -11.72 -3.82
N THR A 263 -15.22 -10.56 -4.44
CA THR A 263 -14.51 -10.31 -5.68
C THR A 263 -13.16 -9.67 -5.34
N PRO A 264 -12.03 -10.34 -5.60
CA PRO A 264 -10.74 -9.92 -5.09
C PRO A 264 -10.11 -8.82 -5.93
N ASN A 265 -9.44 -7.90 -5.23
CA ASN A 265 -8.61 -6.84 -5.80
C ASN A 265 -7.28 -6.69 -5.04
N GLY A 266 -6.37 -5.90 -5.59
CA GLY A 266 -5.06 -5.65 -4.98
C GLY A 266 -5.11 -4.64 -3.85
N ILE A 267 -5.34 -3.36 -4.16
CA ILE A 267 -5.29 -2.23 -3.21
C ILE A 267 -6.45 -1.29 -3.52
N TRP A 268 -7.38 -1.12 -2.58
CA TRP A 268 -8.60 -0.43 -2.92
C TRP A 268 -9.35 0.21 -1.74
N THR A 269 -10.37 1.02 -2.07
CA THR A 269 -11.18 1.76 -1.11
C THR A 269 -12.67 1.51 -1.35
N TRP A 270 -13.46 1.41 -0.28
CA TRP A 270 -14.89 1.17 -0.33
C TRP A 270 -15.66 2.06 0.66
N THR A 271 -16.68 2.78 0.19
CA THR A 271 -17.46 3.76 0.97
C THR A 271 -16.62 4.77 1.75
N CYS A 272 -15.47 5.12 1.21
CA CYS A 272 -14.52 6.06 1.80
C CYS A 272 -14.81 7.51 1.40
N ARG A 273 -14.28 8.45 2.19
CA ARG A 273 -14.25 9.88 1.87
C ARG A 273 -12.84 10.43 2.00
N ASN A 274 -12.42 11.22 1.01
CA ASN A 274 -11.09 11.84 0.99
C ASN A 274 -9.95 10.84 1.24
N CYS A 275 -10.00 9.69 0.53
CA CYS A 275 -8.98 8.67 0.63
C CYS A 275 -8.08 8.67 -0.61
N ILE A 276 -6.80 8.39 -0.39
CA ILE A 276 -5.79 8.43 -1.44
C ILE A 276 -5.02 7.11 -1.45
N VAL A 277 -4.88 6.51 -2.64
CA VAL A 277 -3.97 5.40 -2.91
C VAL A 277 -2.88 5.91 -3.83
N GLU A 278 -1.65 5.96 -3.34
CA GLU A 278 -0.57 6.54 -4.13
C GLU A 278 0.79 5.87 -3.91
N ASN A 279 1.63 5.97 -4.94
CA ASN A 279 2.99 5.46 -4.86
C ASN A 279 3.05 3.98 -4.47
N THR A 280 2.10 3.19 -4.96
CA THR A 280 1.98 1.76 -4.69
C THR A 280 2.22 0.95 -5.95
N GLU A 281 2.48 -0.34 -5.78
CA GLU A 281 2.61 -1.31 -6.87
C GLU A 281 1.66 -2.48 -6.64
N GLY A 282 0.98 -2.92 -7.68
CA GLY A 282 0.17 -4.13 -7.65
C GLY A 282 0.33 -4.95 -8.91
N PHE A 283 0.48 -6.27 -8.76
CA PHE A 283 0.71 -7.15 -9.89
C PHE A 283 0.32 -8.60 -9.58
N TRP A 284 0.13 -9.40 -10.64
CA TRP A 284 -0.31 -10.80 -10.50
C TRP A 284 -1.53 -10.98 -9.58
N ILE A 285 -2.45 -10.02 -9.66
CA ILE A 285 -3.74 -10.15 -8.98
C ILE A 285 -4.54 -11.21 -9.73
N ASP A 286 -4.98 -12.22 -9.01
CA ASP A 286 -5.76 -13.33 -9.56
C ASP A 286 -7.27 -13.09 -9.39
N SER A 287 -8.09 -13.95 -9.99
CA SER A 287 -9.54 -13.82 -9.91
C SER A 287 -10.26 -15.12 -10.25
N PRO A 288 -11.29 -15.47 -9.51
CA PRO A 288 -12.19 -16.57 -9.88
C PRO A 288 -13.08 -16.23 -11.09
N GLY A 289 -12.91 -15.02 -11.68
CA GLY A 289 -13.59 -14.60 -12.91
C GLY A 289 -14.47 -13.35 -12.80
N VAL A 290 -14.32 -12.59 -11.72
CA VAL A 290 -14.89 -11.26 -11.48
C VAL A 290 -13.84 -10.40 -10.80
N ASP A 291 -13.84 -9.10 -11.06
CA ASP A 291 -12.83 -8.13 -10.62
C ASP A 291 -11.40 -8.55 -10.98
N GLY A 292 -10.53 -8.86 -10.07
CA GLY A 292 -9.14 -9.23 -10.33
C GLY A 292 -8.27 -8.04 -10.73
N GLY A 293 -8.69 -6.84 -10.39
CA GLY A 293 -7.99 -5.60 -10.66
C GLY A 293 -6.98 -5.24 -9.59
N VAL A 294 -6.12 -4.26 -9.90
CA VAL A 294 -5.12 -3.80 -8.96
C VAL A 294 -5.67 -2.72 -8.05
N TYR A 295 -6.24 -1.65 -8.62
CA TYR A 295 -6.76 -0.52 -7.88
C TYR A 295 -8.26 -0.35 -8.10
N ASP A 296 -8.97 0.02 -7.04
CA ASP A 296 -10.40 0.21 -7.11
C ASP A 296 -10.86 1.37 -6.21
N ILE A 297 -11.66 2.27 -6.78
CA ILE A 297 -12.51 3.19 -6.07
C ILE A 297 -13.92 2.60 -6.14
N ASP A 298 -14.25 1.71 -5.21
CA ASP A 298 -15.52 0.97 -5.21
C ASP A 298 -16.70 1.92 -4.89
N TRP A 299 -17.92 1.42 -4.93
CA TRP A 299 -19.11 2.24 -4.80
C TRP A 299 -19.25 2.95 -3.44
N GLY A 300 -19.94 4.11 -3.47
CA GLY A 300 -20.20 4.93 -2.29
C GLY A 300 -18.99 5.73 -1.79
N ASN A 301 -17.97 5.84 -2.60
CA ASN A 301 -16.81 6.70 -2.33
C ASN A 301 -17.10 8.17 -2.67
N ASP A 302 -16.42 9.09 -2.00
CA ASP A 302 -16.52 10.53 -2.19
C ASP A 302 -15.14 11.18 -2.06
N ASP A 303 -14.73 11.99 -3.06
CA ASP A 303 -13.43 12.67 -3.11
C ASP A 303 -12.21 11.72 -3.02
N ASN A 304 -12.26 10.55 -3.63
CA ASN A 304 -11.16 9.59 -3.57
C ASN A 304 -10.24 9.66 -4.80
N THR A 305 -8.96 9.44 -4.56
CA THR A 305 -7.92 9.52 -5.60
C THR A 305 -7.03 8.29 -5.61
N VAL A 306 -6.81 7.73 -6.80
CA VAL A 306 -5.79 6.72 -7.10
C VAL A 306 -4.76 7.36 -8.03
N GLN A 307 -3.53 7.60 -7.54
CA GLN A 307 -2.54 8.35 -8.28
C GLN A 307 -1.11 7.85 -8.11
N PHE A 308 -0.28 8.09 -9.13
CA PHE A 308 1.15 7.78 -9.08
C PHE A 308 1.44 6.31 -8.76
N ASN A 309 0.62 5.40 -9.22
CA ASN A 309 0.76 3.98 -8.97
C ASN A 309 1.24 3.22 -10.20
N TYR A 310 1.76 2.02 -9.97
CA TYR A 310 2.14 1.09 -11.01
C TYR A 310 1.33 -0.21 -10.87
N ALA A 311 0.61 -0.58 -11.93
CA ALA A 311 -0.16 -1.82 -12.00
C ALA A 311 0.28 -2.63 -13.19
N HIS A 312 0.57 -3.92 -13.00
CA HIS A 312 0.96 -4.75 -14.13
C HIS A 312 0.60 -6.23 -13.96
N ASP A 313 0.38 -6.90 -15.08
CA ASP A 313 0.19 -8.34 -15.16
C ASP A 313 -0.96 -8.90 -14.29
N ALA A 314 -1.99 -8.11 -14.00
CA ALA A 314 -3.18 -8.57 -13.29
C ALA A 314 -4.14 -9.32 -14.20
N GLN A 315 -4.99 -10.18 -13.64
CA GLN A 315 -6.04 -10.88 -14.37
C GLN A 315 -7.15 -9.94 -14.85
N GLY A 316 -7.46 -8.88 -14.08
CA GLY A 316 -8.42 -7.84 -14.40
C GLY A 316 -7.77 -6.49 -14.72
N TYR A 317 -8.41 -5.40 -14.36
CA TYR A 317 -8.05 -4.03 -14.68
C TYR A 317 -6.84 -3.49 -13.88
N CYS A 318 -6.24 -2.42 -14.39
CA CYS A 318 -5.30 -1.60 -13.64
C CYS A 318 -6.02 -0.80 -12.54
N ALA A 319 -7.00 0.01 -12.95
CA ALA A 319 -7.74 0.86 -12.03
C ALA A 319 -9.20 0.99 -12.44
N ALA A 320 -10.10 0.92 -11.45
CA ALA A 320 -11.54 1.04 -11.67
C ALA A 320 -12.20 2.10 -10.79
N ILE A 321 -13.39 2.56 -11.22
CA ILE A 321 -14.31 3.38 -10.44
C ILE A 321 -15.71 2.77 -10.59
N PHE A 322 -16.35 2.46 -9.46
CA PHE A 322 -17.65 1.85 -9.44
C PHE A 322 -18.71 2.68 -8.73
N GLY A 323 -19.96 2.52 -9.17
CA GLY A 323 -21.14 3.09 -8.53
C GLY A 323 -22.22 2.04 -8.37
N ALA A 324 -22.77 1.89 -7.16
CA ALA A 324 -23.81 0.92 -6.86
C ALA A 324 -24.69 1.34 -5.67
N GLY A 325 -25.72 0.53 -5.37
CA GLY A 325 -26.53 0.66 -4.16
C GLY A 325 -27.33 1.95 -4.09
N LYS A 326 -27.81 2.46 -5.24
CA LYS A 326 -28.58 3.70 -5.35
C LYS A 326 -27.84 4.95 -4.83
N ARG A 327 -26.52 4.93 -4.91
CA ARG A 327 -25.63 6.03 -4.50
C ARG A 327 -24.71 6.42 -5.64
N ALA A 328 -24.38 7.71 -5.68
CA ALA A 328 -23.32 8.18 -6.54
C ALA A 328 -21.95 7.95 -5.87
N THR A 329 -20.96 7.54 -6.65
CA THR A 329 -19.55 7.71 -6.34
C THR A 329 -19.13 9.05 -6.95
N THR A 330 -18.63 9.97 -6.13
CA THR A 330 -18.45 11.36 -6.52
C THR A 330 -16.99 11.79 -6.47
N ASN A 331 -16.60 12.67 -7.42
CA ASN A 331 -15.25 13.26 -7.48
C ASN A 331 -14.12 12.23 -7.44
N ALA A 332 -14.32 11.06 -8.04
CA ALA A 332 -13.31 10.02 -8.10
C ALA A 332 -12.25 10.36 -9.15
N VAL A 333 -10.99 10.24 -8.78
CA VAL A 333 -9.85 10.62 -9.62
C VAL A 333 -8.91 9.44 -9.84
N LEU A 334 -8.64 9.10 -11.12
CA LEU A 334 -7.56 8.21 -11.54
C LEU A 334 -6.54 9.04 -12.31
N ARG A 335 -5.34 9.23 -11.77
CA ARG A 335 -4.34 10.04 -12.45
C ARG A 335 -2.90 9.60 -12.25
N TYR A 336 -2.07 9.88 -13.26
CA TYR A 336 -0.64 9.60 -13.22
C TYR A 336 -0.30 8.14 -12.87
N ASN A 337 -1.21 7.20 -13.18
CA ASN A 337 -0.93 5.79 -13.00
C ASN A 337 -0.30 5.21 -14.26
N VAL A 338 0.56 4.23 -14.07
CA VAL A 338 1.15 3.44 -15.15
C VAL A 338 0.56 2.05 -15.11
N CYS A 339 -0.11 1.68 -16.18
CA CYS A 339 -0.83 0.44 -16.36
C CYS A 339 -0.20 -0.39 -17.47
N VAL A 340 0.28 -1.58 -17.17
CA VAL A 340 0.99 -2.38 -18.16
C VAL A 340 0.50 -3.82 -18.14
N ASN A 341 0.06 -4.31 -19.30
CA ASN A 341 -0.19 -5.73 -19.52
C ASN A 341 -1.19 -6.36 -18.51
N ASN A 342 -2.19 -5.62 -18.07
CA ASN A 342 -3.28 -6.15 -17.24
C ASN A 342 -4.37 -6.80 -18.10
N ALA A 343 -5.48 -7.21 -17.49
CA ALA A 343 -6.58 -7.98 -18.08
C ALA A 343 -6.10 -9.25 -18.80
N ARG A 344 -5.25 -10.00 -18.15
CA ARG A 344 -4.68 -11.25 -18.67
C ARG A 344 -5.70 -12.37 -18.81
N SER A 345 -6.83 -12.29 -18.10
CA SER A 345 -7.96 -13.19 -18.25
C SER A 345 -8.77 -12.83 -19.50
N PRO A 346 -8.93 -13.75 -20.48
CA PRO A 346 -9.80 -13.49 -21.63
C PRO A 346 -11.24 -13.18 -21.24
N LYS A 347 -11.73 -13.77 -20.16
CA LYS A 347 -13.07 -13.52 -19.63
C LYS A 347 -13.22 -12.08 -19.13
N LEU A 348 -12.22 -11.58 -18.42
CA LEU A 348 -12.23 -10.24 -17.86
C LEU A 348 -11.94 -9.18 -18.92
N ALA A 349 -10.98 -9.41 -19.82
CA ALA A 349 -10.67 -8.49 -20.91
C ALA A 349 -11.85 -8.15 -21.83
N ARG A 350 -12.88 -9.02 -21.93
CA ARG A 350 -14.11 -8.72 -22.68
C ARG A 350 -15.00 -7.69 -21.99
N ARG A 351 -14.97 -7.65 -20.67
CA ARG A 351 -15.90 -6.90 -19.83
C ARG A 351 -15.30 -5.62 -19.30
N GLN A 352 -14.02 -5.68 -19.03
CA GLN A 352 -13.24 -4.65 -18.36
C GLN A 352 -12.28 -4.01 -19.37
N GLY A 353 -11.82 -2.80 -19.07
CA GLY A 353 -10.65 -2.21 -19.69
C GLY A 353 -9.49 -2.24 -18.72
N ASP A 354 -8.37 -1.66 -19.10
CA ASP A 354 -7.28 -1.38 -18.17
C ASP A 354 -7.67 -0.24 -17.22
N LEU A 355 -8.27 0.83 -17.77
CA LEU A 355 -9.03 1.81 -17.00
C LEU A 355 -10.52 1.48 -17.15
N PHE A 356 -11.20 1.32 -16.03
CA PHE A 356 -12.54 0.75 -16.04
C PHE A 356 -13.53 1.53 -15.17
N THR A 357 -14.75 1.74 -15.68
CA THR A 357 -15.86 2.20 -14.86
C THR A 357 -17.11 1.35 -15.12
N ALA A 358 -17.88 1.10 -14.08
CA ALA A 358 -19.17 0.44 -14.20
C ALA A 358 -20.12 0.86 -13.08
N THR A 359 -21.42 0.75 -13.36
CA THR A 359 -22.46 0.99 -12.36
C THR A 359 -23.52 -0.11 -12.41
N TRP A 360 -24.10 -0.37 -11.26
CA TRP A 360 -25.20 -1.34 -11.12
C TRP A 360 -26.12 -0.98 -9.94
N ASP A 361 -27.25 -1.62 -9.85
CA ASP A 361 -28.22 -1.45 -8.75
C ASP A 361 -28.60 0.02 -8.47
N GLY A 362 -28.79 0.79 -9.55
CA GLY A 362 -29.18 2.20 -9.49
C GLY A 362 -28.09 3.15 -8.98
N GLY A 363 -26.85 2.72 -8.95
CA GLY A 363 -25.72 3.58 -8.68
C GLY A 363 -25.34 4.44 -9.88
N SER A 364 -24.58 5.50 -9.63
CA SER A 364 -24.08 6.40 -10.67
C SER A 364 -22.68 6.92 -10.34
N LEU A 365 -22.02 7.52 -11.34
CA LEU A 365 -20.79 8.27 -11.18
C LEU A 365 -21.02 9.75 -11.47
N ASP A 366 -20.38 10.64 -10.71
CA ASP A 366 -20.53 12.09 -10.83
C ASP A 366 -19.21 12.82 -10.58
N GLY A 367 -18.72 13.57 -11.57
CA GLY A 367 -17.48 14.31 -11.47
C GLY A 367 -16.22 13.43 -11.51
N VAL A 368 -16.25 12.36 -12.31
CA VAL A 368 -15.08 11.48 -12.51
C VAL A 368 -14.02 12.17 -13.33
N LEU A 369 -12.76 12.07 -12.88
CA LEU A 369 -11.60 12.56 -13.60
C LEU A 369 -10.60 11.43 -13.84
N ILE A 370 -10.35 11.10 -15.11
CA ILE A 370 -9.35 10.12 -15.54
C ILE A 370 -8.32 10.87 -16.39
N GLU A 371 -7.15 11.16 -15.79
CA GLU A 371 -6.18 12.03 -16.45
C GLU A 371 -4.73 11.58 -16.31
N HIS A 372 -3.91 11.92 -17.29
CA HIS A 372 -2.46 11.69 -17.25
C HIS A 372 -2.04 10.25 -16.94
N ASN A 373 -2.88 9.26 -17.22
CA ASN A 373 -2.49 7.86 -17.07
C ASN A 373 -1.77 7.35 -18.32
N THR A 374 -0.82 6.46 -18.12
CA THR A 374 -0.15 5.74 -19.21
C THR A 374 -0.59 4.30 -19.21
N VAL A 375 -1.23 3.87 -20.28
CA VAL A 375 -1.78 2.53 -20.44
C VAL A 375 -1.07 1.82 -21.60
N ILE A 376 -0.50 0.67 -21.32
CA ILE A 376 0.04 -0.25 -22.32
C ILE A 376 -0.80 -1.51 -22.30
N TRP A 377 -1.77 -1.55 -23.21
CA TRP A 377 -2.85 -2.51 -23.24
C TRP A 377 -2.54 -3.65 -24.22
N ASN A 378 -2.34 -4.83 -23.69
CA ASN A 378 -2.02 -6.03 -24.48
C ASN A 378 -2.79 -7.26 -23.97
N PRO A 379 -4.12 -7.23 -24.00
CA PRO A 379 -4.93 -8.36 -23.53
C PRO A 379 -4.88 -9.53 -24.51
N PRO A 380 -5.20 -10.76 -24.08
CA PRO A 380 -5.19 -11.95 -24.92
C PRO A 380 -6.29 -11.96 -26.00
N ILE A 381 -7.25 -11.06 -25.93
CA ILE A 381 -8.37 -10.90 -26.89
C ILE A 381 -8.67 -9.43 -27.11
N ASP A 382 -9.43 -9.10 -28.16
CA ASP A 382 -9.89 -7.72 -28.38
C ASP A 382 -10.85 -7.26 -27.27
N GLY A 383 -10.46 -6.19 -26.60
CA GLY A 383 -11.21 -5.50 -25.55
C GLY A 383 -10.70 -4.07 -25.43
N PRO A 384 -11.48 -3.12 -24.92
CA PRO A 384 -11.09 -1.71 -24.87
C PRO A 384 -10.04 -1.45 -23.78
N ALA A 385 -9.06 -0.60 -24.07
CA ALA A 385 -8.13 -0.13 -23.05
C ALA A 385 -8.82 0.74 -21.98
N LEU A 386 -9.78 1.54 -22.41
CA LEU A 386 -10.67 2.30 -21.51
C LEU A 386 -12.11 1.83 -21.71
N GLN A 387 -12.73 1.29 -20.66
CA GLN A 387 -14.09 0.75 -20.65
C GLN A 387 -15.00 1.53 -19.72
N MET A 388 -15.98 2.24 -20.26
CA MET A 388 -16.94 3.07 -19.53
C MET A 388 -18.38 2.90 -20.05
N SER A 389 -18.67 1.92 -20.92
CA SER A 389 -19.98 1.80 -21.59
C SER A 389 -21.09 1.31 -20.68
N ASN A 390 -20.76 0.65 -19.57
CA ASN A 390 -21.74 0.15 -18.60
C ASN A 390 -21.84 1.07 -17.38
N THR A 391 -21.80 2.38 -17.62
CA THR A 391 -21.74 3.39 -16.57
C THR A 391 -22.88 4.37 -16.71
N GLU A 392 -23.64 4.56 -15.64
CA GLU A 392 -24.60 5.66 -15.48
C GLU A 392 -23.88 6.86 -14.89
N PHE A 393 -23.91 7.98 -15.60
CA PHE A 393 -23.37 9.25 -15.14
C PHE A 393 -24.51 10.16 -14.70
N SER A 394 -24.46 10.69 -13.48
CA SER A 394 -25.54 11.55 -12.95
C SER A 394 -25.66 12.90 -13.67
N GLY A 395 -24.60 13.36 -14.32
CA GLY A 395 -24.59 14.59 -15.12
C GLY A 395 -24.64 15.90 -14.33
N THR A 396 -24.44 15.87 -13.02
CA THR A 396 -24.41 17.09 -12.19
C THR A 396 -23.05 17.77 -12.26
N ARG A 397 -21.98 17.01 -12.44
CA ARG A 397 -20.61 17.48 -12.63
C ARG A 397 -20.02 16.89 -13.91
N PRO A 398 -19.06 17.58 -14.55
CA PRO A 398 -18.44 17.03 -15.75
C PRO A 398 -17.64 15.77 -15.42
N ASN A 399 -17.81 14.72 -16.25
CA ASN A 399 -16.96 13.54 -16.25
C ASN A 399 -15.95 13.72 -17.37
N ILE A 400 -14.66 13.65 -17.05
CA ILE A 400 -13.58 14.06 -17.95
C ILE A 400 -12.56 12.92 -18.07
N VAL A 401 -12.15 12.66 -19.31
CA VAL A 401 -11.03 11.79 -19.66
C VAL A 401 -10.04 12.62 -20.47
N SER A 402 -8.90 12.99 -19.87
CA SER A 402 -7.96 13.91 -20.52
C SER A 402 -6.50 13.52 -20.34
N ASP A 403 -5.70 13.94 -21.30
CA ASP A 403 -4.24 13.86 -21.22
C ASP A 403 -3.68 12.44 -20.94
N ASN A 404 -4.46 11.39 -21.25
CA ASN A 404 -4.01 10.01 -21.09
C ASN A 404 -3.25 9.55 -22.33
N LEU A 405 -2.28 8.67 -22.13
CA LEU A 405 -1.64 7.91 -23.20
C LEU A 405 -2.18 6.48 -23.18
N LEU A 406 -2.85 6.08 -24.27
CA LEU A 406 -3.35 4.72 -24.45
C LEU A 406 -2.65 4.06 -25.65
N VAL A 407 -1.76 3.14 -25.35
CA VAL A 407 -1.09 2.29 -26.35
C VAL A 407 -1.76 0.93 -26.33
N SER A 408 -2.35 0.51 -27.44
CA SER A 408 -3.07 -0.77 -27.52
C SER A 408 -2.53 -1.68 -28.63
N TYR A 409 -2.30 -2.93 -28.28
CA TYR A 409 -1.93 -3.99 -29.24
C TYR A 409 -3.16 -4.67 -29.87
N VAL A 410 -4.36 -4.37 -29.37
CA VAL A 410 -5.64 -4.84 -29.94
C VAL A 410 -6.44 -3.68 -30.53
N PRO A 411 -7.44 -3.91 -31.40
CA PRO A 411 -8.15 -2.83 -32.09
C PRO A 411 -8.86 -1.85 -31.18
N SER A 412 -9.50 -2.32 -30.11
CA SER A 412 -10.37 -1.49 -29.27
C SER A 412 -9.55 -0.60 -28.34
N LEU A 413 -9.72 0.72 -28.44
CA LEU A 413 -9.08 1.72 -27.58
C LEU A 413 -10.03 2.23 -26.50
N VAL A 414 -11.19 2.72 -26.91
CA VAL A 414 -12.17 3.35 -26.00
C VAL A 414 -13.54 2.76 -26.27
N ARG A 415 -14.26 2.47 -25.19
CA ARG A 415 -15.70 2.21 -25.20
C ARG A 415 -16.36 2.97 -24.06
N SER A 416 -17.13 4.01 -24.38
CA SER A 416 -17.71 4.91 -23.39
C SER A 416 -19.21 5.13 -23.60
N ALA A 417 -19.94 5.31 -22.48
CA ALA A 417 -21.27 5.89 -22.47
C ALA A 417 -21.18 7.43 -22.36
N PRO A 418 -22.14 8.19 -22.92
CA PRO A 418 -22.28 9.62 -22.64
C PRO A 418 -22.88 9.87 -21.23
N PRO A 419 -22.74 11.07 -20.64
CA PRO A 419 -21.89 12.15 -21.10
C PRO A 419 -20.48 12.09 -20.48
N VAL A 420 -19.48 11.90 -21.32
CA VAL A 420 -18.07 11.97 -20.92
C VAL A 420 -17.36 12.91 -21.89
N LYS A 421 -16.59 13.85 -21.37
CA LYS A 421 -15.77 14.73 -22.18
C LYS A 421 -14.39 14.12 -22.36
N PHE A 422 -13.97 13.93 -23.61
CA PHE A 422 -12.63 13.49 -23.97
C PHE A 422 -11.84 14.67 -24.47
N GLU A 423 -10.58 14.85 -24.04
CA GLU A 423 -9.73 15.94 -24.51
C GLU A 423 -8.24 15.68 -24.30
N ARG A 424 -7.45 15.94 -25.32
CA ARG A 424 -5.99 15.86 -25.31
C ARG A 424 -5.44 14.46 -24.97
N ASN A 425 -6.21 13.38 -25.19
CA ASN A 425 -5.68 12.03 -25.05
C ASN A 425 -4.83 11.69 -26.27
N LEU A 426 -3.78 10.92 -26.04
CA LEU A 426 -2.95 10.40 -27.12
C LEU A 426 -3.16 8.89 -27.25
N TYR A 427 -3.59 8.48 -28.42
CA TYR A 427 -3.79 7.07 -28.75
C TYR A 427 -2.69 6.58 -29.67
N TRP A 428 -2.30 5.33 -29.50
CA TRP A 428 -1.37 4.69 -30.41
C TRP A 428 -1.66 3.20 -30.58
N ARG A 429 -1.51 2.74 -31.81
CA ARG A 429 -1.48 1.31 -32.13
C ARG A 429 -0.19 0.96 -32.84
N PRO A 430 0.67 0.12 -32.26
CA PRO A 430 1.85 -0.42 -32.95
C PRO A 430 1.46 -1.09 -34.28
N GLY A 431 2.23 -0.83 -35.33
CA GLY A 431 1.99 -1.44 -36.66
C GLY A 431 0.90 -0.75 -37.50
N ARG A 432 0.35 0.40 -37.10
CA ARG A 432 -0.66 1.17 -37.88
C ARG A 432 -1.89 0.36 -38.32
N GLN A 433 -2.29 -0.62 -37.53
CA GLN A 433 -3.49 -1.42 -37.80
C GLN A 433 -4.76 -0.64 -37.46
N ALA A 434 -5.93 -1.12 -37.92
CA ALA A 434 -7.21 -0.51 -37.63
C ALA A 434 -7.42 -0.32 -36.10
N ALA A 435 -7.88 0.85 -35.70
CA ALA A 435 -8.20 1.20 -34.33
C ALA A 435 -9.70 1.48 -34.20
N LYS A 436 -10.26 1.27 -33.00
CA LYS A 436 -11.70 1.43 -32.75
C LYS A 436 -11.95 2.25 -31.50
N TRP A 437 -12.91 3.13 -31.62
CA TRP A 437 -13.50 3.88 -30.51
C TRP A 437 -15.00 3.72 -30.56
N SER A 438 -15.69 3.73 -29.43
CA SER A 438 -17.15 3.84 -29.41
C SER A 438 -17.61 4.80 -28.31
N TYR A 439 -18.68 5.54 -28.64
CA TYR A 439 -19.29 6.52 -27.74
C TYR A 439 -20.82 6.42 -27.87
N GLY A 440 -21.48 5.97 -26.83
CA GLY A 440 -22.88 5.57 -26.88
C GLY A 440 -23.08 4.45 -27.91
N ASN A 441 -23.98 4.68 -28.86
CA ASN A 441 -24.29 3.73 -29.94
C ASN A 441 -23.47 3.95 -31.22
N ARG A 442 -22.50 4.86 -31.22
CA ARG A 442 -21.63 5.16 -32.36
C ARG A 442 -20.31 4.42 -32.25
N GLU A 443 -19.89 3.78 -33.35
CA GLU A 443 -18.57 3.16 -33.48
C GLU A 443 -17.75 3.93 -34.52
N PHE A 444 -16.48 4.13 -34.23
CA PHE A 444 -15.52 4.83 -35.07
C PHE A 444 -14.36 3.90 -35.38
N THR A 445 -14.02 3.73 -36.64
CA THR A 445 -12.95 2.84 -37.11
C THR A 445 -11.76 3.62 -37.72
N ALA A 446 -11.89 4.95 -37.78
CA ALA A 446 -10.87 5.86 -38.21
C ALA A 446 -10.73 7.01 -37.21
N PHE A 447 -9.51 7.49 -36.98
CA PHE A 447 -9.25 8.52 -35.97
C PHE A 447 -9.89 9.88 -36.32
N ASP A 448 -9.94 10.23 -37.60
CA ASP A 448 -10.62 11.44 -38.08
C ASP A 448 -12.13 11.45 -37.73
N GLN A 449 -12.78 10.30 -37.69
CA GLN A 449 -14.15 10.18 -37.22
C GLN A 449 -14.25 10.37 -35.70
N TRP A 450 -13.27 9.87 -34.95
CA TRP A 450 -13.23 10.07 -33.50
C TRP A 450 -13.07 11.54 -33.11
N THR A 451 -12.37 12.34 -33.93
CA THR A 451 -12.21 13.78 -33.68
C THR A 451 -13.54 14.56 -33.68
N GLU A 452 -14.64 13.98 -34.18
CA GLU A 452 -15.96 14.58 -34.00
C GLU A 452 -16.40 14.59 -32.52
N ILE A 453 -15.95 13.62 -31.73
CA ILE A 453 -16.23 13.51 -30.28
C ILE A 453 -15.17 14.26 -29.49
N SER A 454 -13.90 14.16 -29.87
CA SER A 454 -12.78 14.77 -29.20
C SER A 454 -11.78 15.39 -30.19
N PRO A 455 -12.01 16.63 -30.61
CA PRO A 455 -11.14 17.30 -31.60
C PRO A 455 -9.73 17.61 -31.09
N ALA A 456 -9.51 17.57 -29.79
CA ALA A 456 -8.21 17.84 -29.17
C ALA A 456 -7.36 16.58 -28.92
N ASP A 457 -7.90 15.39 -29.18
CA ASP A 457 -7.15 14.14 -29.05
C ASP A 457 -6.14 13.95 -30.17
N GLY A 458 -5.13 13.10 -29.95
CA GLY A 458 -4.08 12.77 -30.91
C GLY A 458 -3.99 11.26 -31.20
N PHE A 459 -3.48 10.92 -32.38
CA PHE A 459 -3.16 9.54 -32.75
C PHE A 459 -1.77 9.49 -33.37
N ALA A 460 -0.77 9.21 -32.53
CA ALA A 460 0.62 9.20 -32.97
C ALA A 460 1.48 8.28 -32.09
N ASN A 461 2.62 7.87 -32.62
CA ASN A 461 3.63 7.17 -31.81
C ASN A 461 4.16 8.12 -30.74
N PRO A 462 3.99 7.80 -29.46
CA PRO A 462 4.39 8.68 -28.36
C PRO A 462 5.91 8.87 -28.25
N GLY A 463 6.69 7.91 -28.76
CA GLY A 463 8.13 7.88 -28.51
C GLY A 463 8.46 7.50 -27.05
N LEU A 464 9.73 7.22 -26.81
CA LEU A 464 10.19 6.78 -25.48
C LEU A 464 10.10 7.89 -24.43
N ASP A 465 10.39 9.13 -24.80
CA ASP A 465 10.38 10.27 -23.87
C ASP A 465 8.99 10.55 -23.30
N TRP A 466 7.95 10.30 -24.07
CA TRP A 466 6.57 10.47 -23.62
C TRP A 466 6.14 9.37 -22.65
N LEU A 467 6.52 8.12 -22.90
CA LEU A 467 6.31 7.00 -21.98
C LEU A 467 7.01 7.23 -20.63
N LEU A 468 8.16 7.88 -20.65
CA LEU A 468 8.92 8.19 -19.45
C LEU A 468 8.38 9.42 -18.71
N SER A 469 7.57 10.27 -19.35
CA SER A 469 7.06 11.51 -18.74
C SER A 469 6.22 11.27 -17.49
N PRO A 470 5.24 10.35 -17.46
CA PRO A 470 4.53 9.98 -16.23
C PRO A 470 5.46 9.42 -15.16
N LEU A 471 6.44 8.61 -15.56
CA LEU A 471 7.46 8.08 -14.64
C LEU A 471 8.32 9.19 -14.04
N LYS A 472 8.60 10.26 -14.80
CA LYS A 472 9.28 11.47 -14.28
C LYS A 472 8.43 12.22 -13.26
N THR A 473 7.11 12.25 -13.43
CA THR A 473 6.18 12.87 -12.47
C THR A 473 6.00 12.02 -11.22
N LEU A 474 6.16 10.70 -11.34
CA LEU A 474 6.29 9.80 -10.20
C LEU A 474 7.57 10.10 -9.37
N ALA A 475 8.43 10.95 -9.87
CA ALA A 475 9.74 11.31 -9.32
C ALA A 475 9.73 12.15 -8.03
N GLY A 476 8.62 12.30 -7.34
CA GLY A 476 8.66 12.69 -5.93
C GLY A 476 9.51 11.75 -5.06
N PHE A 477 10.04 10.65 -5.66
CA PHE A 477 10.87 9.62 -5.03
C PHE A 477 12.23 9.43 -5.71
N GLY A 478 12.87 10.47 -6.14
CA GLY A 478 14.13 10.40 -6.87
C GLY A 478 13.91 10.58 -8.38
N ALA A 479 14.73 11.39 -9.01
CA ALA A 479 14.60 11.72 -10.40
C ALA A 479 14.67 10.46 -11.27
N VAL A 480 13.60 10.15 -12.02
CA VAL A 480 13.72 9.29 -13.19
C VAL A 480 14.56 10.06 -14.19
N SER A 481 15.85 9.82 -14.15
CA SER A 481 16.72 10.29 -15.20
C SER A 481 16.54 9.39 -16.44
N SER A 482 16.73 9.98 -17.60
CA SER A 482 16.81 9.30 -18.90
C SER A 482 17.44 7.90 -18.78
N PRO A 483 16.98 6.87 -19.52
CA PRO A 483 17.46 5.51 -19.41
C PRO A 483 18.91 5.37 -19.85
N ALA A 484 19.83 5.80 -19.17
CA ALA A 484 21.26 5.63 -19.07
C ALA A 484 21.96 6.95 -18.78
N PRO A 485 22.20 7.29 -17.53
CA PRO A 485 23.40 8.07 -17.27
C PRO A 485 24.59 7.15 -17.59
N PRO A 486 25.69 7.74 -18.08
CA PRO A 486 26.92 6.99 -18.26
C PRO A 486 27.30 6.31 -16.94
N SER A 487 28.00 5.18 -17.04
CA SER A 487 28.56 4.50 -15.86
C SER A 487 29.21 5.54 -14.96
N THR A 488 28.98 5.48 -13.66
CA THR A 488 29.54 6.48 -12.73
C THR A 488 31.07 6.44 -12.69
N GLY A 489 31.71 5.47 -13.38
CA GLY A 489 33.16 5.19 -13.31
C GLY A 489 33.60 4.71 -11.93
N ARG A 490 32.67 4.56 -11.00
CA ARG A 490 32.90 4.17 -9.61
C ARG A 490 32.77 2.66 -9.46
N ARG A 491 33.70 2.05 -8.76
CA ARG A 491 33.58 0.63 -8.40
C ARG A 491 32.65 0.45 -7.21
N ALA A 492 32.03 -0.72 -7.15
CA ALA A 492 31.26 -1.13 -5.98
C ALA A 492 32.13 -1.02 -4.71
N PRO A 493 31.55 -0.62 -3.57
CA PRO A 493 32.30 -0.50 -2.32
C PRO A 493 33.03 -1.81 -1.97
N ALA A 494 34.25 -1.70 -1.45
CA ALA A 494 35.02 -2.88 -1.06
C ALA A 494 34.34 -3.64 0.08
N GLY A 495 34.39 -4.97 0.03
CA GLY A 495 33.77 -5.83 1.05
C GLY A 495 32.27 -6.07 0.86
N VAL A 496 31.66 -5.50 -0.16
CA VAL A 496 30.24 -5.73 -0.49
C VAL A 496 30.11 -7.02 -1.32
N PRO A 497 29.14 -7.90 -0.99
CA PRO A 497 28.91 -9.10 -1.77
C PRO A 497 28.25 -8.77 -3.11
N TYR A 498 29.00 -8.66 -4.18
CA TYR A 498 28.46 -8.72 -5.52
C TYR A 498 28.99 -9.98 -6.22
N GLY A 499 28.12 -10.60 -7.02
CA GLY A 499 28.46 -11.84 -7.71
C GLY A 499 29.41 -11.58 -8.89
N SER A 500 30.58 -12.23 -8.93
CA SER A 500 31.42 -12.18 -10.11
C SER A 500 30.68 -12.77 -11.32
N GLY A 501 30.54 -11.98 -12.38
CA GLY A 501 29.88 -12.39 -13.61
C GLY A 501 28.36 -12.21 -13.64
N LYS A 502 27.76 -11.64 -12.58
CA LYS A 502 26.33 -11.31 -12.53
C LYS A 502 26.09 -9.83 -12.29
N TRP A 503 25.01 -9.30 -12.83
CA TRP A 503 24.47 -8.02 -12.41
C TRP A 503 24.00 -8.11 -10.97
N THR A 504 24.22 -7.09 -10.17
CA THR A 504 23.82 -7.15 -8.76
C THR A 504 23.13 -5.87 -8.32
N LEU A 505 21.93 -6.01 -7.75
CA LEU A 505 21.28 -4.94 -7.01
C LEU A 505 21.79 -4.95 -5.56
N LEU A 506 22.39 -3.85 -5.14
CA LEU A 506 22.85 -3.67 -3.76
C LEU A 506 21.95 -2.68 -3.06
N LEU A 507 21.20 -3.15 -2.08
CA LEU A 507 20.35 -2.32 -1.23
C LEU A 507 21.07 -2.00 0.08
N PHE A 508 21.27 -0.72 0.34
CA PHE A 508 21.74 -0.20 1.62
C PHE A 508 20.54 0.18 2.47
N ALA A 509 20.26 -0.62 3.47
CA ALA A 509 19.02 -0.54 4.26
C ALA A 509 19.20 0.22 5.59
N GLY A 510 20.41 0.67 5.94
CA GLY A 510 20.67 1.32 7.22
C GLY A 510 20.28 0.45 8.41
N LYS A 511 19.58 1.01 9.37
CA LYS A 511 19.05 0.30 10.54
C LYS A 511 17.73 -0.43 10.28
N ALA A 512 17.49 -0.85 9.04
CA ALA A 512 16.24 -1.50 8.62
C ALA A 512 15.01 -0.59 8.78
N GLU A 513 15.15 0.66 8.39
CA GLU A 513 14.04 1.63 8.36
C GLU A 513 12.88 1.13 7.50
N PRO A 514 11.63 1.55 7.77
CA PRO A 514 10.46 1.13 7.01
C PRO A 514 10.58 1.33 5.49
N GLU A 515 11.24 2.42 5.07
CA GLU A 515 11.49 2.71 3.65
C GLU A 515 12.42 1.69 2.99
N ALA A 516 13.40 1.17 3.72
CA ALA A 516 14.29 0.12 3.23
C ALA A 516 13.55 -1.21 3.03
N ARG A 517 12.56 -1.50 3.86
CA ARG A 517 11.71 -2.69 3.69
C ARG A 517 10.86 -2.60 2.44
N SER A 518 10.23 -1.45 2.20
CA SER A 518 9.50 -1.24 0.94
C SER A 518 10.42 -1.36 -0.28
N GLN A 519 11.65 -0.87 -0.17
CA GLN A 519 12.64 -1.03 -1.24
C GLN A 519 13.00 -2.49 -1.50
N LEU A 520 13.06 -3.32 -0.46
CA LEU A 520 13.28 -4.76 -0.60
C LEU A 520 12.23 -5.43 -1.49
N VAL A 521 10.96 -5.02 -1.37
CA VAL A 521 9.88 -5.57 -2.21
C VAL A 521 10.14 -5.32 -3.67
N PHE A 522 10.49 -4.08 -4.02
CA PHE A 522 10.76 -3.75 -5.41
C PHE A 522 12.01 -4.44 -5.94
N VAL A 523 13.00 -4.68 -5.07
CA VAL A 523 14.16 -5.52 -5.40
C VAL A 523 13.75 -6.99 -5.60
N GLN A 524 12.86 -7.55 -4.77
CA GLN A 524 12.32 -8.90 -4.96
C GLN A 524 11.54 -9.03 -6.26
N THR A 525 10.70 -8.05 -6.57
CA THR A 525 9.95 -8.00 -7.84
C THR A 525 10.92 -7.99 -9.02
N ALA A 526 11.94 -7.14 -8.96
CA ALA A 526 12.96 -7.08 -9.99
C ALA A 526 13.72 -8.41 -10.14
N LEU A 527 14.06 -9.07 -9.04
CA LEU A 527 14.68 -10.39 -9.06
C LEU A 527 13.78 -11.45 -9.69
N ALA A 528 12.50 -11.47 -9.31
CA ALA A 528 11.54 -12.41 -9.90
C ALA A 528 11.44 -12.25 -11.43
N GLN A 529 11.60 -11.03 -11.94
CA GLN A 529 11.56 -10.73 -13.37
C GLN A 529 12.89 -11.00 -14.10
N TYR A 530 14.03 -10.82 -13.46
CA TYR A 530 15.35 -10.78 -14.12
C TYR A 530 16.35 -11.80 -13.59
N HIS A 531 15.99 -12.67 -12.67
CA HIS A 531 16.90 -13.71 -12.14
C HIS A 531 17.51 -14.56 -13.27
N ASP A 532 16.67 -15.01 -14.20
CA ASP A 532 17.10 -15.80 -15.34
C ASP A 532 17.92 -15.00 -16.39
N CYS A 533 17.90 -13.67 -16.29
CA CYS A 533 18.76 -12.78 -17.07
C CYS A 533 20.11 -12.50 -16.39
N GLY A 534 20.41 -13.20 -15.30
CA GLY A 534 21.67 -13.05 -14.56
C GLY A 534 21.67 -11.91 -13.57
N LEU A 535 20.50 -11.48 -13.08
CA LEU A 535 20.40 -10.55 -11.95
C LEU A 535 20.52 -11.30 -10.64
N ASP A 536 21.26 -10.71 -9.69
CA ASP A 536 21.36 -11.10 -8.30
C ASP A 536 21.09 -9.89 -7.40
N ALA A 537 20.93 -10.08 -6.09
CA ALA A 537 20.78 -8.99 -5.16
C ALA A 537 21.46 -9.27 -3.82
N ALA A 538 21.87 -8.20 -3.15
CA ALA A 538 22.36 -8.25 -1.78
C ALA A 538 21.85 -7.06 -0.97
N VAL A 539 21.65 -7.26 0.33
CA VAL A 539 21.26 -6.22 1.28
C VAL A 539 22.39 -5.97 2.26
N ILE A 540 22.69 -4.70 2.42
CA ILE A 540 23.68 -4.21 3.37
C ILE A 540 22.94 -3.41 4.44
N HIS A 541 23.12 -3.81 5.69
CA HIS A 541 22.39 -3.21 6.80
C HIS A 541 23.28 -2.98 8.02
N GLU A 542 22.85 -2.09 8.90
CA GLU A 542 23.40 -1.91 10.22
C GLU A 542 22.61 -2.76 11.23
N GLY A 543 23.25 -3.75 11.83
CA GLY A 543 22.64 -4.70 12.76
C GLY A 543 22.03 -5.94 12.09
N VAL A 544 21.37 -6.80 12.86
CA VAL A 544 20.73 -8.02 12.34
C VAL A 544 19.48 -7.63 11.54
N PRO A 545 19.37 -8.03 10.28
CA PRO A 545 18.22 -7.65 9.47
C PRO A 545 16.96 -8.35 9.95
N ASN A 546 15.90 -7.59 10.12
CA ASN A 546 14.56 -8.11 10.06
C ASN A 546 14.17 -8.29 8.58
N LEU A 547 14.83 -9.18 7.88
CA LEU A 547 14.48 -9.51 6.52
C LEU A 547 13.16 -10.26 6.52
N PRO A 548 12.25 -9.98 5.57
CA PRO A 548 11.06 -10.80 5.38
C PRO A 548 11.45 -12.27 5.23
N TYR A 549 10.74 -13.15 5.91
CA TYR A 549 11.04 -14.59 5.98
C TYR A 549 11.08 -15.28 4.61
N ASP A 550 10.45 -14.68 3.58
CA ASP A 550 10.28 -15.25 2.24
C ASP A 550 11.29 -14.76 1.20
N TRP A 551 12.44 -14.29 1.62
CA TRP A 551 13.49 -13.97 0.68
C TRP A 551 14.08 -15.25 0.07
N ASN A 552 13.34 -15.89 -0.83
CA ASN A 552 13.72 -17.15 -1.47
C ASN A 552 14.51 -16.99 -2.78
N PHE A 553 14.83 -15.76 -3.18
CA PHE A 553 15.51 -15.51 -4.45
C PHE A 553 16.95 -15.07 -4.23
N GLY A 554 17.87 -16.03 -4.28
CA GLY A 554 19.28 -15.77 -4.16
C GLY A 554 19.74 -15.55 -2.71
N ALA A 555 21.02 -15.69 -2.48
CA ALA A 555 21.61 -15.45 -1.17
C ALA A 555 21.57 -13.96 -0.86
N VAL A 556 20.63 -13.53 -0.02
CA VAL A 556 20.76 -12.23 0.65
C VAL A 556 21.98 -12.32 1.53
N ARG A 557 23.06 -11.74 1.06
CA ARG A 557 24.30 -11.68 1.83
C ARG A 557 24.23 -10.45 2.71
N SER A 558 24.30 -10.64 4.01
CA SER A 558 24.48 -9.54 4.94
C SER A 558 25.93 -9.08 4.94
N ALA A 559 26.18 -7.78 4.87
CA ALA A 559 27.48 -7.19 5.06
C ALA A 559 27.47 -6.26 6.27
N GLU A 560 28.55 -6.30 7.04
CA GLU A 560 28.71 -5.51 8.24
C GLU A 560 28.88 -4.00 7.96
N ARG A 561 28.62 -3.21 8.97
CA ARG A 561 28.61 -1.73 9.06
C ARG A 561 29.79 -1.01 8.38
N ALA A 562 30.95 -1.63 8.32
CA ALA A 562 32.17 -1.02 7.75
C ALA A 562 32.06 -0.73 6.23
N ALA A 563 31.20 -1.45 5.51
CA ALA A 563 30.98 -1.24 4.08
C ALA A 563 30.08 -0.03 3.77
N THR A 564 29.26 0.41 4.72
CA THR A 564 28.31 1.51 4.50
C THR A 564 28.93 2.89 4.74
N SER A 565 29.92 3.00 5.62
CA SER A 565 30.57 4.26 5.97
C SER A 565 31.44 4.87 4.86
N GLY A 566 31.84 4.08 3.89
CA GLY A 566 32.68 4.53 2.75
C GLY A 566 31.90 4.78 1.45
N ALA A 567 30.61 4.48 1.41
CA ALA A 567 29.84 4.47 0.16
C ALA A 567 29.34 5.85 -0.30
N GLY A 568 29.41 6.88 0.55
CA GLY A 568 29.10 8.26 0.18
C GLY A 568 27.64 8.49 -0.19
N PHE A 569 26.69 7.82 0.51
CA PHE A 569 25.26 7.99 0.28
C PHE A 569 24.72 9.20 1.03
N GLY A 570 23.96 10.04 0.33
CA GLY A 570 23.29 11.19 0.93
C GLY A 570 22.05 10.82 1.76
N LYS A 571 21.41 9.69 1.44
CA LYS A 571 20.19 9.18 2.11
C LYS A 571 20.18 7.64 2.11
N VAL A 572 19.58 7.07 3.13
CA VAL A 572 19.26 5.65 3.24
C VAL A 572 17.73 5.52 3.25
N PRO A 573 17.10 4.54 2.54
CA PRO A 573 17.76 3.51 1.75
C PRO A 573 18.49 4.08 0.53
N ALA A 574 19.50 3.37 0.06
CA ALA A 574 20.12 3.62 -1.23
C ALA A 574 20.23 2.31 -2.00
N LEU A 575 20.02 2.37 -3.31
CA LEU A 575 20.10 1.21 -4.19
C LEU A 575 21.16 1.44 -5.25
N LEU A 576 22.03 0.45 -5.48
CA LEU A 576 23.01 0.46 -6.56
C LEU A 576 22.72 -0.69 -7.53
N LEU A 577 22.85 -0.43 -8.82
CA LEU A 577 23.01 -1.48 -9.82
C LEU A 577 24.51 -1.60 -10.16
N VAL A 578 25.06 -2.77 -9.92
CA VAL A 578 26.46 -3.09 -10.16
C VAL A 578 26.58 -4.04 -11.34
N SER A 579 27.44 -3.72 -12.29
CA SER A 579 27.73 -4.55 -13.46
C SER A 579 28.50 -5.82 -13.07
N PRO A 580 28.55 -6.84 -13.95
CA PRO A 580 29.39 -8.02 -13.76
C PRO A 580 30.87 -7.72 -13.56
N ALA A 581 31.36 -6.58 -14.05
CA ALA A 581 32.73 -6.10 -13.86
C ALA A 581 32.96 -5.36 -12.52
N GLY A 582 31.92 -5.21 -11.69
CA GLY A 582 32.00 -4.51 -10.40
C GLY A 582 31.90 -2.99 -10.50
N GLU A 583 31.39 -2.44 -11.61
CA GLU A 583 31.17 -1.02 -11.78
C GLU A 583 29.75 -0.62 -11.38
N VAL A 584 29.60 0.48 -10.64
CA VAL A 584 28.29 1.06 -10.33
C VAL A 584 27.76 1.78 -11.57
N VAL A 585 26.76 1.20 -12.22
CA VAL A 585 26.16 1.77 -13.44
C VAL A 585 24.97 2.66 -13.14
N ARG A 586 24.34 2.46 -11.98
CA ARG A 586 23.21 3.29 -11.51
C ARG A 586 23.21 3.37 -10.00
N GLN A 587 22.81 4.53 -9.48
CA GLN A 587 22.59 4.77 -8.05
C GLN A 587 21.26 5.50 -7.86
N TRP A 588 20.49 5.06 -6.87
CA TRP A 588 19.32 5.76 -6.36
C TRP A 588 19.57 6.13 -4.90
N ASP A 589 19.48 7.41 -4.59
CA ASP A 589 19.54 7.92 -3.22
C ASP A 589 18.11 8.12 -2.72
N GLY A 590 17.72 7.33 -1.74
CA GLY A 590 16.34 7.18 -1.30
C GLY A 590 15.61 6.03 -2.01
N PHE A 591 14.30 6.07 -1.97
CA PHE A 591 13.43 5.02 -2.49
C PHE A 591 13.41 4.98 -4.02
N ALA A 592 13.85 3.88 -4.62
CA ALA A 592 13.77 3.62 -6.05
C ALA A 592 12.46 2.88 -6.38
N ARG A 593 11.68 3.42 -7.31
CA ARG A 593 10.41 2.80 -7.70
C ARG A 593 10.63 1.65 -8.67
N SER A 594 9.72 0.68 -8.61
CA SER A 594 9.75 -0.48 -9.48
C SER A 594 9.79 -0.12 -10.96
N ALA A 595 9.01 0.87 -11.39
CA ALA A 595 9.02 1.32 -12.79
C ALA A 595 10.39 1.86 -13.25
N ASP A 596 11.08 2.69 -12.43
CA ASP A 596 12.42 3.17 -12.75
C ASP A 596 13.44 2.04 -12.71
N LEU A 597 13.34 1.18 -11.72
CA LEU A 597 14.17 -0.01 -11.59
C LEU A 597 14.00 -0.94 -12.80
N GLY A 598 12.76 -1.23 -13.19
CA GLY A 598 12.42 -2.07 -14.33
C GLY A 598 12.96 -1.52 -15.65
N LEU A 599 12.82 -0.21 -15.91
CA LEU A 599 13.38 0.43 -17.11
C LEU A 599 14.91 0.38 -17.14
N THR A 600 15.54 0.59 -15.98
CA THR A 600 16.99 0.50 -15.86
C THR A 600 17.49 -0.92 -16.11
N LEU A 601 16.84 -1.91 -15.49
CA LEU A 601 17.19 -3.32 -15.69
C LEU A 601 17.00 -3.74 -17.16
N LYS A 602 15.88 -3.34 -17.78
CA LYS A 602 15.64 -3.60 -19.21
C LYS A 602 16.75 -3.02 -20.09
N HIS A 603 17.24 -1.82 -19.77
CA HIS A 603 18.31 -1.18 -20.52
C HIS A 603 19.62 -2.00 -20.47
N TYR A 604 20.00 -2.50 -19.28
CA TYR A 604 21.27 -3.19 -19.10
C TYR A 604 21.22 -4.71 -19.32
N LEU A 605 20.09 -5.35 -19.01
CA LEU A 605 19.92 -6.81 -19.06
C LEU A 605 19.04 -7.28 -20.24
N GLY A 606 18.41 -6.36 -20.96
CA GLY A 606 17.42 -6.70 -21.97
C GLY A 606 16.02 -6.96 -21.39
N PRO A 607 15.08 -7.45 -22.21
CA PRO A 607 13.74 -7.78 -21.73
C PRO A 607 13.79 -8.92 -20.71
N ALA A 608 12.94 -8.86 -19.71
CA ALA A 608 12.82 -9.91 -18.71
C ALA A 608 12.42 -11.25 -19.35
N HIS A 609 13.06 -12.33 -18.94
CA HIS A 609 12.67 -13.68 -19.30
C HIS A 609 11.75 -14.24 -18.22
N GLY A 610 10.48 -14.35 -18.52
CA GLY A 610 9.48 -14.87 -17.61
C GLY A 610 8.08 -14.41 -18.01
N ASN A 611 7.05 -14.87 -17.33
CA ASN A 611 5.64 -14.61 -17.64
C ASN A 611 5.20 -13.13 -17.50
N ALA A 612 6.10 -12.23 -17.16
CA ALA A 612 5.86 -10.81 -17.01
C ALA A 612 6.82 -10.01 -17.88
N SER A 613 6.60 -9.99 -19.18
CA SER A 613 7.38 -9.12 -20.05
C SER A 613 6.86 -7.69 -19.91
N LEU A 614 7.56 -6.86 -19.16
CA LEU A 614 7.54 -5.41 -19.32
C LEU A 614 8.17 -5.06 -20.67
N ASP A 615 7.53 -5.45 -21.76
CA ASP A 615 7.95 -4.97 -23.08
C ASP A 615 7.37 -3.58 -23.31
N LEU A 616 8.03 -2.57 -22.74
CA LEU A 616 7.76 -1.15 -22.99
C LEU A 616 8.24 -0.70 -24.38
N ASP A 617 8.72 -1.62 -25.21
CA ASP A 617 9.13 -1.29 -26.58
C ASP A 617 7.91 -1.17 -27.50
N VAL A 618 7.23 -0.04 -27.40
CA VAL A 618 6.09 0.33 -28.27
C VAL A 618 6.51 0.52 -29.74
N SER A 619 7.79 0.45 -30.07
CA SER A 619 8.29 0.61 -31.42
C SER A 619 8.29 -0.69 -32.22
N ARG A 620 8.17 -1.86 -31.59
CA ARG A 620 8.16 -3.16 -32.27
C ARG A 620 6.76 -3.57 -32.68
N PRO A 621 6.43 -3.60 -33.98
CA PRO A 621 5.16 -4.13 -34.44
C PRO A 621 5.12 -5.66 -34.23
N GLY A 622 4.09 -6.15 -33.57
CA GLY A 622 3.68 -7.55 -33.65
C GLY A 622 4.33 -8.54 -32.69
N VAL A 623 4.95 -8.12 -31.61
CA VAL A 623 5.32 -9.05 -30.53
C VAL A 623 4.07 -9.34 -29.68
N ALA A 624 3.22 -10.23 -30.17
CA ALA A 624 2.28 -10.91 -29.30
C ALA A 624 3.12 -11.70 -28.29
N ALA A 625 3.06 -11.31 -27.03
CA ALA A 625 3.64 -12.11 -25.98
C ALA A 625 3.04 -13.51 -26.05
N ARG A 626 3.82 -14.51 -26.43
CA ARG A 626 3.41 -15.91 -26.36
C ARG A 626 3.45 -16.28 -24.90
N TYR A 627 2.29 -16.32 -24.29
CA TYR A 627 2.14 -16.90 -22.96
C TYR A 627 2.09 -18.42 -23.10
N PRO A 628 2.88 -19.20 -22.35
CA PRO A 628 2.60 -20.60 -22.20
C PRO A 628 1.28 -20.79 -21.45
N ASN A 629 0.50 -21.76 -21.88
CA ASN A 629 -0.80 -22.16 -21.30
C ASN A 629 -0.68 -22.55 -19.82
#